data_2b6872b13cf389634f6c128a5f3309e0
#
_entry.id   2b6872b13cf389634f6c128a5f3309e0
#
_cell.length_a   1.000
_cell.length_b   1.000
_cell.length_c   1.000
_cell.angle_alpha   90.00
_cell.angle_beta   90.00
_cell.angle_gamma   90.00
#
_symmetry.space_group_name_H-M   'P 1'
#
loop_
_entity.id
_entity.type
_entity.pdbx_description
1 polymer ?
#
loop_
_entity_poly.entity_id
_entity_poly.type
_entity_poly.pdbx_seq_one_letter_code
_entity_poly.pdbx_strand_id
1 'polypeptide(L)'
;EVKKQSYLSTENLAAGYDGKAWIREISIHASRGEIVTLIGPNGAGKSTILKSIAGQLKPVGGVVSLDGRPREQWPETEIARRMAVMMTERTQPELMTCFDVAAMGRYPHTGRFGTLSEADRKVVWHALDMVHAKELADRDFSRISDGQRQRILLAFTA
;
A
#
# COMPACT_ATOMS: atom_id res chain seq x y z
N GLU A 1 0.53 26.05 -17.67
CA GLU A 1 0.39 25.12 -16.53
C GLU A 1 0.81 23.74 -16.99
N VAL A 2 1.94 23.24 -16.48
CA VAL A 2 2.38 21.86 -16.70
C VAL A 2 1.36 20.99 -15.94
N LYS A 3 0.47 20.29 -16.63
CA LYS A 3 -0.40 19.26 -16.01
C LYS A 3 0.52 18.28 -15.31
N LYS A 4 0.61 18.34 -13.97
CA LYS A 4 1.25 17.30 -13.18
C LYS A 4 0.61 15.97 -13.56
N GLN A 5 1.39 15.08 -14.15
CA GLN A 5 0.89 13.76 -14.53
C GLN A 5 0.44 13.03 -13.27
N SER A 6 -0.83 12.67 -13.22
CA SER A 6 -1.39 11.93 -12.09
C SER A 6 -0.76 10.55 -12.01
N TYR A 7 -0.20 10.19 -10.85
CA TYR A 7 0.35 8.87 -10.60
C TYR A 7 -0.75 7.85 -10.32
N LEU A 8 -1.75 8.25 -9.52
CA LEU A 8 -2.97 7.49 -9.24
C LEU A 8 -4.17 8.34 -9.62
N SER A 9 -5.11 7.78 -10.35
CA SER A 9 -6.38 8.44 -10.59
C SER A 9 -7.54 7.45 -10.55
N THR A 10 -8.71 7.98 -10.20
CA THR A 10 -9.98 7.28 -10.39
C THR A 10 -10.90 8.15 -11.21
N GLU A 11 -11.66 7.54 -12.10
CA GLU A 11 -12.67 8.22 -12.92
C GLU A 11 -14.01 7.54 -12.70
N ASN A 12 -14.98 8.30 -12.16
CA ASN A 12 -16.34 7.83 -11.87
C ASN A 12 -16.38 6.50 -11.13
N LEU A 13 -15.41 6.27 -10.22
CA LEU A 13 -15.30 5.02 -9.47
C LEU A 13 -16.60 4.77 -8.69
N ALA A 14 -17.18 3.61 -8.90
CA ALA A 14 -18.29 3.09 -8.12
C ALA A 14 -17.79 1.87 -7.32
N ALA A 15 -17.91 1.94 -6.01
CA ALA A 15 -17.42 0.93 -5.08
C ALA A 15 -18.57 0.39 -4.22
N GLY A 16 -18.50 -0.92 -3.91
CA GLY A 16 -19.52 -1.60 -3.11
C GLY A 16 -19.28 -3.10 -3.08
N TYR A 17 -20.26 -3.83 -2.58
CA TYR A 17 -20.20 -5.28 -2.40
C TYR A 17 -21.34 -5.96 -3.18
N ASP A 18 -21.15 -7.21 -3.56
CA ASP A 18 -22.13 -8.05 -4.25
C ASP A 18 -22.72 -7.40 -5.52
N GLY A 19 -21.88 -6.67 -6.27
CA GLY A 19 -22.29 -5.96 -7.48
C GLY A 19 -23.16 -4.73 -7.24
N LYS A 20 -23.40 -4.34 -5.97
CA LYS A 20 -24.15 -3.14 -5.62
C LYS A 20 -23.21 -2.01 -5.26
N ALA A 21 -23.29 -0.92 -5.99
CA ALA A 21 -22.53 0.28 -5.69
C ALA A 21 -23.15 1.02 -4.51
N TRP A 22 -22.38 1.15 -3.42
CA TRP A 22 -22.75 1.94 -2.25
C TRP A 22 -22.22 3.36 -2.33
N ILE A 23 -21.12 3.53 -3.07
CA ILE A 23 -20.48 4.81 -3.32
C ILE A 23 -20.32 4.94 -4.83
N ARG A 24 -20.53 6.13 -5.36
CA ARG A 24 -20.51 6.40 -6.80
C ARG A 24 -19.79 7.72 -7.08
N GLU A 25 -19.37 7.89 -8.33
CA GLU A 25 -18.84 9.15 -8.87
C GLU A 25 -17.60 9.66 -8.14
N ILE A 26 -16.77 8.73 -7.66
CA ILE A 26 -15.51 9.08 -6.99
C ILE A 26 -14.43 9.30 -8.05
N SER A 27 -14.01 10.56 -8.20
CA SER A 27 -12.88 10.93 -9.06
C SER A 27 -11.80 11.58 -8.20
N ILE A 28 -10.66 10.91 -8.06
CA ILE A 28 -9.51 11.30 -7.25
C ILE A 28 -8.30 11.35 -8.15
N HIS A 29 -7.42 12.31 -7.92
CA HIS A 29 -6.13 12.41 -8.57
C HIS A 29 -5.05 12.59 -7.52
N ALA A 30 -3.99 11.81 -7.60
CA ALA A 30 -2.81 11.92 -6.76
C ALA A 30 -1.56 11.92 -7.64
N SER A 31 -0.74 12.94 -7.49
CA SER A 31 0.56 13.08 -8.16
C SER A 31 1.67 12.49 -7.30
N ARG A 32 2.84 12.23 -7.89
CA ARG A 32 4.02 11.82 -7.11
C ARG A 32 4.40 12.89 -6.08
N GLY A 33 4.68 12.45 -4.84
CA GLY A 33 5.00 13.33 -3.73
C GLY A 33 3.81 14.08 -3.13
N GLU A 34 2.58 13.75 -3.53
CA GLU A 34 1.35 14.32 -3.00
C GLU A 34 0.74 13.40 -1.94
N ILE A 35 0.17 14.01 -0.90
CA ILE A 35 -0.60 13.30 0.14
C ILE A 35 -2.08 13.63 -0.09
N VAL A 36 -2.89 12.62 -0.33
CA VAL A 36 -4.33 12.73 -0.45
C VAL A 36 -4.99 12.06 0.76
N THR A 37 -5.86 12.78 1.45
CA THR A 37 -6.53 12.29 2.64
C THR A 37 -8.04 12.16 2.41
N LEU A 38 -8.60 10.98 2.72
CA LEU A 38 -10.05 10.77 2.72
C LEU A 38 -10.61 11.03 4.13
N ILE A 39 -11.45 12.05 4.25
CA ILE A 39 -12.07 12.46 5.52
C ILE A 39 -13.56 12.19 5.45
N GLY A 40 -14.15 11.73 6.54
CA GLY A 40 -15.58 11.48 6.66
C GLY A 40 -15.91 10.62 7.89
N PRO A 41 -17.20 10.52 8.25
CA PRO A 41 -17.64 9.71 9.39
C PRO A 41 -17.36 8.22 9.20
N ASN A 42 -17.49 7.46 10.27
CA ASN A 42 -17.44 6.00 10.18
C ASN A 42 -18.61 5.50 9.33
N GLY A 43 -18.37 4.51 8.49
CA GLY A 43 -19.38 4.00 7.55
C GLY A 43 -19.52 4.79 6.25
N ALA A 44 -18.85 5.94 6.07
CA ALA A 44 -18.89 6.73 4.83
C ALA A 44 -18.26 6.03 3.61
N GLY A 45 -17.69 4.83 3.78
CA GLY A 45 -17.13 4.04 2.69
C GLY A 45 -15.67 4.32 2.36
N LYS A 46 -14.94 5.06 3.21
CA LYS A 46 -13.51 5.36 2.99
C LYS A 46 -12.68 4.10 2.73
N SER A 47 -12.85 3.08 3.57
CA SER A 47 -12.14 1.79 3.41
C SER A 47 -12.57 1.04 2.15
N THR A 48 -13.83 1.16 1.73
CA THR A 48 -14.35 0.55 0.51
C THR A 48 -13.71 1.19 -0.72
N ILE A 49 -13.56 2.52 -0.74
CA ILE A 49 -12.86 3.26 -1.80
C ILE A 49 -11.39 2.80 -1.85
N LEU A 50 -10.68 2.79 -0.71
CA LEU A 50 -9.27 2.39 -0.65
C LEU A 50 -9.07 0.93 -1.08
N LYS A 51 -9.94 0.00 -0.64
CA LYS A 51 -9.91 -1.40 -1.07
C LYS A 51 -10.14 -1.54 -2.58
N SER A 52 -11.02 -0.73 -3.16
CA SER A 52 -11.27 -0.72 -4.61
C SER A 52 -10.06 -0.17 -5.39
N ILE A 53 -9.44 0.90 -4.92
CA ILE A 53 -8.20 1.45 -5.50
C ILE A 53 -7.06 0.42 -5.41
N ALA A 54 -6.91 -0.23 -4.27
CA ALA A 54 -5.90 -1.26 -4.04
C ALA A 54 -6.15 -2.56 -4.84
N GLY A 55 -7.36 -2.73 -5.40
CA GLY A 55 -7.75 -3.93 -6.14
C GLY A 55 -8.12 -5.12 -5.25
N GLN A 56 -8.26 -4.91 -3.94
CA GLN A 56 -8.76 -5.93 -3.00
C GLN A 56 -10.28 -6.10 -3.12
N LEU A 57 -10.95 -5.08 -3.62
CA LEU A 57 -12.37 -5.09 -3.94
C LEU A 57 -12.52 -4.68 -5.41
N LYS A 58 -13.18 -5.52 -6.20
CA LYS A 58 -13.44 -5.20 -7.60
C LYS A 58 -14.39 -4.00 -7.68
N PRO A 59 -14.04 -2.93 -8.41
CA PRO A 59 -14.95 -1.83 -8.65
C PRO A 59 -16.26 -2.31 -9.31
N VAL A 60 -17.38 -1.71 -8.91
CA VAL A 60 -18.68 -1.95 -9.55
C VAL A 60 -18.79 -1.15 -10.85
N GLY A 61 -18.05 -0.05 -10.96
CA GLY A 61 -17.96 0.77 -12.16
C GLY A 61 -16.85 1.81 -12.06
N GLY A 62 -16.60 2.51 -13.15
CA GLY A 62 -15.49 3.47 -13.25
C GLY A 62 -14.14 2.79 -13.48
N VAL A 63 -13.09 3.59 -13.46
CA VAL A 63 -11.71 3.14 -13.76
C VAL A 63 -10.76 3.62 -12.68
N VAL A 64 -9.85 2.75 -12.26
CA VAL A 64 -8.67 3.09 -11.46
C VAL A 64 -7.45 3.04 -12.38
N SER A 65 -6.65 4.09 -12.42
CA SER A 65 -5.45 4.15 -13.25
C SER A 65 -4.21 4.40 -12.41
N LEU A 66 -3.12 3.72 -12.78
CA LEU A 66 -1.78 3.91 -12.24
C LEU A 66 -0.88 4.39 -13.38
N ASP A 67 -0.17 5.48 -13.15
CA ASP A 67 0.78 6.07 -14.11
C ASP A 67 0.13 6.27 -15.50
N GLY A 68 -1.13 6.72 -15.50
CA GLY A 68 -1.93 6.99 -16.70
C GLY A 68 -2.48 5.76 -17.41
N ARG A 69 -2.28 4.55 -16.89
CA ARG A 69 -2.78 3.30 -17.48
C ARG A 69 -3.79 2.63 -16.54
N PRO A 70 -4.95 2.14 -17.04
CA PRO A 70 -5.91 1.39 -16.25
C PRO A 70 -5.25 0.25 -15.46
N ARG A 71 -5.57 0.15 -14.16
CA ARG A 71 -5.01 -0.86 -13.25
C ARG A 71 -5.17 -2.28 -13.79
N GLU A 72 -6.30 -2.58 -14.38
CA GLU A 72 -6.63 -3.90 -14.93
C GLU A 72 -5.72 -4.33 -16.08
N GLN A 73 -5.01 -3.39 -16.70
CA GLN A 73 -4.06 -3.66 -17.79
C GLN A 73 -2.64 -3.92 -17.28
N TRP A 74 -2.39 -3.74 -15.99
CA TRP A 74 -1.10 -4.01 -15.36
C TRP A 74 -1.06 -5.46 -14.86
N PRO A 75 0.05 -6.18 -15.07
CA PRO A 75 0.31 -7.43 -14.36
C PRO A 75 0.37 -7.17 -12.85
N GLU A 76 -0.16 -8.08 -12.01
CA GLU A 76 -0.17 -7.91 -10.55
C GLU A 76 1.25 -7.71 -9.97
N THR A 77 2.26 -8.36 -10.55
CA THR A 77 3.65 -8.18 -10.16
C THR A 77 4.15 -6.74 -10.37
N GLU A 78 3.69 -6.08 -11.44
CA GLU A 78 4.04 -4.70 -11.73
C GLU A 78 3.28 -3.71 -10.84
N ILE A 79 2.03 -4.02 -10.50
CA ILE A 79 1.26 -3.24 -9.52
C ILE A 79 1.95 -3.32 -8.16
N ALA A 80 2.32 -4.52 -7.71
CA ALA A 80 2.99 -4.72 -6.42
C ALA A 80 4.32 -3.96 -6.29
N ARG A 81 5.01 -3.69 -7.41
CA ARG A 81 6.22 -2.86 -7.44
C ARG A 81 5.97 -1.35 -7.36
N ARG A 82 4.73 -0.92 -7.61
CA ARG A 82 4.33 0.50 -7.71
C ARG A 82 3.41 0.96 -6.61
N MET A 83 2.72 0.02 -5.97
CA MET A 83 1.72 0.31 -4.95
C MET A 83 1.92 -0.60 -3.75
N ALA A 84 2.19 -0.02 -2.60
CA ALA A 84 2.12 -0.70 -1.33
C ALA A 84 0.83 -0.30 -0.59
N VAL A 85 0.22 -1.24 0.09
CA VAL A 85 -1.03 -1.03 0.83
C VAL A 85 -0.84 -1.47 2.27
N MET A 86 -1.02 -0.53 3.20
CA MET A 86 -1.04 -0.83 4.62
C MET A 86 -2.49 -0.92 5.09
N MET A 87 -2.89 -2.12 5.53
CA MET A 87 -4.22 -2.35 6.06
C MET A 87 -4.27 -2.09 7.56
N THR A 88 -5.44 -1.65 8.04
CA THR A 88 -5.69 -1.45 9.47
C THR A 88 -5.93 -2.77 10.23
N GLU A 89 -6.12 -3.86 9.52
CA GLU A 89 -6.28 -5.19 10.10
C GLU A 89 -4.97 -5.62 10.79
N ARG A 90 -5.07 -6.09 12.02
CA ARG A 90 -3.90 -6.51 12.80
C ARG A 90 -3.34 -7.82 12.24
N THR A 91 -2.46 -7.71 11.26
CA THR A 91 -1.62 -8.84 10.87
C THR A 91 -0.57 -9.03 11.96
N GLN A 92 -0.59 -10.16 12.63
CA GLN A 92 0.45 -10.54 13.61
C GLN A 92 1.21 -11.72 13.03
N PRO A 93 2.24 -11.48 12.22
CA PRO A 93 3.12 -12.56 11.78
C PRO A 93 3.85 -13.09 13.02
N GLU A 94 3.64 -14.36 13.30
CA GLU A 94 4.34 -15.06 14.39
C GLU A 94 5.78 -15.38 13.96
N LEU A 95 6.71 -15.33 14.91
CA LEU A 95 8.12 -15.71 14.73
C LEU A 95 8.89 -14.88 13.69
N MET A 96 8.46 -13.64 13.42
CA MET A 96 9.17 -12.73 12.50
C MET A 96 9.80 -11.59 13.29
N THR A 97 11.02 -11.22 12.91
CA THR A 97 11.66 -10.01 13.40
C THR A 97 11.05 -8.76 12.73
N CYS A 98 11.26 -7.60 13.32
CA CYS A 98 10.85 -6.33 12.70
C CYS A 98 11.54 -6.13 11.33
N PHE A 99 12.79 -6.57 11.18
CA PHE A 99 13.49 -6.55 9.90
C PHE A 99 12.78 -7.44 8.88
N ASP A 100 12.38 -8.67 9.24
CA ASP A 100 11.69 -9.58 8.34
C ASP A 100 10.37 -8.99 7.84
N VAL A 101 9.59 -8.38 8.74
CA VAL A 101 8.33 -7.72 8.37
C VAL A 101 8.58 -6.56 7.41
N ALA A 102 9.54 -5.68 7.67
CA ALA A 102 9.89 -4.60 6.77
C ALA A 102 10.40 -5.14 5.41
N ALA A 103 11.16 -6.23 5.44
CA ALA A 103 11.72 -6.88 4.25
C ALA A 103 10.66 -7.52 3.33
N MET A 104 9.48 -7.87 3.85
CA MET A 104 8.37 -8.37 3.02
C MET A 104 7.97 -7.36 1.93
N GLY A 105 8.15 -6.06 2.16
CA GLY A 105 7.92 -5.02 1.16
C GLY A 105 8.80 -5.16 -0.09
N ARG A 106 9.92 -5.89 0.02
CA ARG A 106 10.82 -6.15 -1.10
C ARG A 106 10.45 -7.37 -1.94
N TYR A 107 9.51 -8.23 -1.52
CA TYR A 107 9.15 -9.44 -2.27
C TYR A 107 8.80 -9.21 -3.74
N PRO A 108 8.08 -8.14 -4.14
CA PRO A 108 7.83 -7.88 -5.55
C PRO A 108 9.09 -7.62 -6.38
N HIS A 109 10.19 -7.28 -5.73
CA HIS A 109 11.49 -6.96 -6.35
C HIS A 109 12.48 -8.12 -6.28
N THR A 110 12.21 -9.14 -5.46
CA THR A 110 13.07 -10.33 -5.36
C THR A 110 12.82 -11.28 -6.53
N GLY A 111 13.81 -12.12 -6.84
CA GLY A 111 13.67 -13.15 -7.87
C GLY A 111 12.73 -14.28 -7.46
N ARG A 112 12.68 -15.33 -8.30
CA ARG A 112 11.80 -16.49 -8.14
C ARG A 112 11.89 -17.20 -6.78
N PHE A 113 13.02 -17.07 -6.09
CA PHE A 113 13.25 -17.72 -4.79
C PHE A 113 12.97 -16.81 -3.59
N GLY A 114 12.51 -15.57 -3.80
CA GLY A 114 12.21 -14.64 -2.71
C GLY A 114 13.43 -14.23 -1.86
N THR A 115 14.65 -14.49 -2.33
CA THR A 115 15.87 -14.20 -1.59
C THR A 115 16.22 -12.72 -1.72
N LEU A 116 16.44 -12.06 -0.57
CA LEU A 116 16.91 -10.68 -0.53
C LEU A 116 18.35 -10.57 -1.01
N SER A 117 18.60 -9.73 -1.99
CA SER A 117 19.95 -9.32 -2.37
C SER A 117 20.55 -8.34 -1.36
N GLU A 118 21.86 -8.11 -1.43
CA GLU A 118 22.51 -7.05 -0.64
C GLU A 118 21.90 -5.66 -0.91
N ALA A 119 21.50 -5.40 -2.15
CA ALA A 119 20.81 -4.16 -2.51
C ALA A 119 19.44 -4.05 -1.81
N ASP A 120 18.65 -5.14 -1.79
CA ASP A 120 17.36 -5.16 -1.09
C ASP A 120 17.53 -4.95 0.41
N ARG A 121 18.53 -5.60 1.03
CA ARG A 121 18.83 -5.40 2.45
C ARG A 121 19.17 -3.95 2.77
N LYS A 122 19.95 -3.27 1.92
CA LYS A 122 20.26 -1.85 2.09
C LYS A 122 19.00 -0.98 2.03
N VAL A 123 18.07 -1.28 1.12
CA VAL A 123 16.77 -0.57 1.03
C VAL A 123 15.98 -0.76 2.32
N VAL A 124 15.87 -1.99 2.84
CA VAL A 124 15.16 -2.28 4.10
C VAL A 124 15.78 -1.51 5.28
N TRP A 125 17.12 -1.53 5.40
CA TRP A 125 17.82 -0.79 6.46
C TRP A 125 17.61 0.72 6.34
N HIS A 126 17.59 1.25 5.12
CA HIS A 126 17.28 2.67 4.89
C HIS A 126 15.83 3.01 5.27
N ALA A 127 14.88 2.16 4.90
CA ALA A 127 13.47 2.34 5.27
C ALA A 127 13.27 2.34 6.80
N LEU A 128 13.92 1.40 7.52
CA LEU A 128 13.90 1.36 8.99
C LEU A 128 14.53 2.62 9.62
N ASP A 129 15.56 3.16 8.99
CA ASP A 129 16.20 4.41 9.44
C ASP A 129 15.27 5.61 9.29
N MET A 130 14.62 5.73 8.14
CA MET A 130 13.67 6.81 7.86
C MET A 130 12.52 6.89 8.88
N VAL A 131 12.09 5.74 9.40
CA VAL A 131 11.02 5.66 10.43
C VAL A 131 11.56 5.61 11.86
N HIS A 132 12.86 5.83 12.05
CA HIS A 132 13.52 5.76 13.36
C HIS A 132 13.23 4.45 14.09
N ALA A 133 13.44 3.30 13.43
CA ALA A 133 13.15 1.98 13.97
C ALA A 133 14.29 0.97 13.77
N LYS A 134 15.50 1.41 13.44
CA LYS A 134 16.67 0.52 13.27
C LYS A 134 16.95 -0.33 14.51
N GLU A 135 16.83 0.27 15.68
CA GLU A 135 17.07 -0.39 16.97
C GLU A 135 16.06 -1.51 17.29
N LEU A 136 14.99 -1.58 16.52
CA LEU A 136 13.96 -2.61 16.66
C LEU A 136 14.16 -3.78 15.71
N ALA A 137 15.10 -3.71 14.76
CA ALA A 137 15.23 -4.64 13.65
C ALA A 137 15.22 -6.12 14.07
N ASP A 138 15.99 -6.46 15.11
CA ASP A 138 16.14 -7.83 15.62
C ASP A 138 15.07 -8.23 16.65
N ARG A 139 14.16 -7.32 17.01
CA ARG A 139 13.08 -7.64 17.93
C ARG A 139 11.98 -8.42 17.27
N ASP A 140 11.36 -9.30 18.04
CA ASP A 140 10.13 -9.99 17.65
C ASP A 140 9.01 -8.95 17.42
N PHE A 141 8.44 -8.95 16.22
CA PHE A 141 7.39 -8.03 15.82
C PHE A 141 6.13 -8.14 16.70
N SER A 142 5.85 -9.33 17.24
CA SER A 142 4.72 -9.53 18.14
C SER A 142 4.90 -8.88 19.52
N ARG A 143 6.15 -8.58 19.91
CA ARG A 143 6.53 -8.09 21.25
C ARG A 143 6.86 -6.60 21.32
N ILE A 144 6.58 -5.85 20.28
CA ILE A 144 6.76 -4.40 20.26
C ILE A 144 5.43 -3.67 20.50
N SER A 145 5.51 -2.39 20.89
CA SER A 145 4.31 -1.55 21.10
C SER A 145 3.57 -1.27 19.78
N ASP A 146 2.29 -0.89 19.86
CA ASP A 146 1.48 -0.56 18.69
C ASP A 146 2.09 0.59 17.86
N GLY A 147 2.63 1.63 18.53
CA GLY A 147 3.32 2.73 17.83
C GLY A 147 4.60 2.28 17.13
N GLN A 148 5.38 1.39 17.75
CA GLN A 148 6.56 0.78 17.12
C GLN A 148 6.15 -0.09 15.93
N ARG A 149 5.07 -0.86 16.07
CA ARG A 149 4.50 -1.68 15.00
C ARG A 149 4.09 -0.85 13.80
N GLN A 150 3.43 0.29 14.01
CA GLN A 150 3.06 1.21 12.94
C GLN A 150 4.30 1.72 12.17
N ARG A 151 5.39 2.04 12.87
CA ARG A 151 6.64 2.47 12.22
C ARG A 151 7.24 1.35 11.35
N ILE A 152 7.26 0.10 11.83
CA ILE A 152 7.75 -1.04 11.05
C ILE A 152 6.87 -1.29 9.80
N LEU A 153 5.53 -1.21 9.96
CA LEU A 153 4.61 -1.34 8.82
C LEU A 153 4.75 -0.19 7.81
N LEU A 154 5.12 1.00 8.29
CA LEU A 154 5.44 2.11 7.38
C LEU A 154 6.74 1.83 6.62
N ALA A 155 7.78 1.28 7.26
CA ALA A 155 9.00 0.86 6.59
C ALA A 155 8.75 -0.24 5.52
N PHE A 156 7.78 -1.13 5.74
CA PHE A 156 7.36 -2.12 4.75
C PHE A 156 6.85 -1.47 3.44
N THR A 157 6.28 -0.26 3.50
CA THR A 157 5.70 0.43 2.32
C THR A 157 6.69 1.35 1.60
N ALA A 158 7.94 1.43 2.04
CA ALA A 158 8.94 2.36 1.54
C ALA A 158 9.74 1.87 0.30
#